data_8c9fb582a549a32c8b81b35c560420c0
#
_entry.id   8c9fb582a549a32c8b81b35c560420c0
#
_cell.length_a   1.000
_cell.length_b   1.000
_cell.length_c   1.000
_cell.angle_alpha   90.00
_cell.angle_beta   90.00
_cell.angle_gamma   90.00
#
_symmetry.space_group_name_H-M   'P 1'
#
loop_
_entity.id
_entity.type
_entity.pdbx_description
1 polymer ?
#
loop_
_entity_poly.entity_id
_entity_poly.type
_entity_poly.pdbx_seq_one_letter_code
_entity_poly.pdbx_strand_id
1 'polypeptide(L)'
;MAQITLQNLAHSYLSNPKSEDDYALKEMDHVWQDGGAYALLGSSGCGKTTLLNLISGLLRPSQGRVLFGDKDVTDAETAARNIAQVFQFPVVYDTMTVRDNLAFPLRNRGMDSAYIKARVSQIAAMIGMEAMLDRKARGLTA
;
A
#
# COMPACT_ATOMS: atom_id res chain seq x y z
N MET A 1 14.45 0.13 -0.99
CA MET A 1 13.23 0.75 -1.56
C MET A 1 13.57 1.18 -2.97
N ALA A 2 12.65 1.63 -3.75
CA ALA A 2 12.96 2.01 -5.13
C ALA A 2 12.38 3.40 -5.40
N GLN A 3 13.03 4.18 -6.26
CA GLN A 3 12.45 5.38 -6.85
C GLN A 3 11.10 5.04 -7.47
N ILE A 4 10.10 5.90 -7.30
CA ILE A 4 8.79 5.74 -7.94
C ILE A 4 8.65 6.81 -9.02
N THR A 5 8.41 6.39 -10.25
CA THR A 5 8.20 7.29 -11.38
C THR A 5 6.80 7.10 -11.95
N LEU A 6 6.11 8.19 -12.14
CA LEU A 6 4.84 8.26 -12.86
C LEU A 6 5.10 8.90 -14.23
N GLN A 7 4.58 8.28 -15.29
CA GLN A 7 4.73 8.76 -16.66
C GLN A 7 3.36 8.90 -17.30
N ASN A 8 2.96 10.15 -17.61
CA ASN A 8 1.66 10.49 -18.20
C ASN A 8 0.49 9.77 -17.51
N LEU A 9 0.58 9.63 -16.18
CA LEU A 9 -0.37 8.83 -15.40
C LEU A 9 -1.69 9.57 -15.25
N ALA A 10 -2.78 8.94 -15.71
CA ALA A 10 -4.14 9.44 -15.50
C ALA A 10 -5.11 8.30 -15.21
N HIS A 11 -6.20 8.61 -14.52
CA HIS A 11 -7.24 7.64 -14.24
C HIS A 11 -8.63 8.25 -14.21
N SER A 12 -9.54 7.62 -14.93
CA SER A 12 -10.98 7.83 -14.85
C SER A 12 -11.69 6.56 -14.45
N TYR A 13 -12.69 6.68 -13.60
CA TYR A 13 -13.61 5.58 -13.27
C TYR A 13 -14.67 5.36 -14.36
N LEU A 14 -14.75 6.28 -15.34
CA LEU A 14 -15.65 6.15 -16.47
C LEU A 14 -14.97 5.35 -17.60
N SER A 15 -15.73 4.49 -18.25
CA SER A 15 -15.24 3.68 -19.38
C SER A 15 -14.92 4.52 -20.61
N ASN A 16 -15.52 5.70 -20.75
CA ASN A 16 -15.31 6.60 -21.89
C ASN A 16 -15.33 8.05 -21.41
N PRO A 17 -14.26 8.54 -20.78
CA PRO A 17 -14.16 9.93 -20.36
C PRO A 17 -14.17 10.86 -21.58
N LYS A 18 -14.92 11.97 -21.51
CA LYS A 18 -15.10 12.92 -22.61
C LYS A 18 -14.44 14.27 -22.32
N SER A 19 -14.14 14.55 -21.06
CA SER A 19 -13.54 15.81 -20.61
C SER A 19 -12.51 15.56 -19.52
N GLU A 20 -11.68 16.56 -19.24
CA GLU A 20 -10.73 16.49 -18.13
C GLU A 20 -11.41 16.32 -16.76
N ASP A 21 -12.63 16.79 -16.61
CA ASP A 21 -13.38 16.69 -15.35
C ASP A 21 -13.89 15.27 -15.07
N ASP A 22 -13.86 14.41 -16.08
CA ASP A 22 -14.18 12.98 -15.95
C ASP A 22 -13.03 12.18 -15.32
N TYR A 23 -11.86 12.80 -15.12
CA TYR A 23 -10.70 12.14 -14.55
C TYR A 23 -10.61 12.37 -13.03
N ALA A 24 -10.61 11.30 -12.27
CA ALA A 24 -10.34 11.33 -10.83
C ALA A 24 -8.87 11.66 -10.53
N LEU A 25 -7.97 11.33 -11.46
CA LEU A 25 -6.58 11.76 -11.50
C LEU A 25 -6.30 12.28 -12.90
N LYS A 26 -6.11 13.59 -13.05
CA LYS A 26 -5.66 14.22 -14.28
C LYS A 26 -4.25 13.79 -14.61
N GLU A 27 -3.88 13.83 -15.89
CA GLU A 27 -2.56 13.44 -16.35
C GLU A 27 -1.44 14.13 -15.58
N MET A 28 -0.50 13.35 -15.08
CA MET A 28 0.64 13.85 -14.34
C MET A 28 1.90 13.02 -14.55
N ASP A 29 3.03 13.70 -14.49
CA ASP A 29 4.36 13.14 -14.39
C ASP A 29 4.96 13.47 -13.03
N HIS A 30 5.57 12.51 -12.36
CA HIS A 30 6.23 12.77 -11.09
C HIS A 30 7.30 11.72 -10.77
N VAL A 31 8.30 12.13 -9.99
CA VAL A 31 9.36 11.24 -9.52
C VAL A 31 9.56 11.43 -8.02
N TRP A 32 9.37 10.37 -7.24
CA TRP A 32 9.79 10.29 -5.85
C TRP A 32 11.09 9.51 -5.75
N GLN A 33 12.09 10.15 -5.15
CA GLN A 33 13.41 9.55 -4.99
C GLN A 33 13.37 8.43 -3.94
N ASP A 34 14.25 7.44 -4.10
CA ASP A 34 14.43 6.38 -3.12
C ASP A 34 14.84 6.95 -1.75
N GLY A 35 14.30 6.38 -0.69
CA GLY A 35 14.57 6.78 0.70
C GLY A 35 13.95 8.10 1.13
N GLY A 36 13.25 8.82 0.25
CA GLY A 36 12.55 10.06 0.59
C GLY A 36 11.29 9.83 1.43
N ALA A 37 10.93 10.85 2.22
CA ALA A 37 9.63 10.94 2.89
C ALA A 37 8.84 12.09 2.27
N TYR A 38 7.63 11.80 1.79
CA TYR A 38 6.82 12.75 1.03
C TYR A 38 5.41 12.86 1.59
N ALA A 39 4.84 14.05 1.55
CA ALA A 39 3.45 14.31 1.92
C ALA A 39 2.65 14.71 0.67
N LEU A 40 1.53 14.01 0.46
CA LEU A 40 0.59 14.33 -0.60
C LEU A 40 -0.54 15.22 -0.05
N LEU A 41 -0.51 16.49 -0.40
CA LEU A 41 -1.47 17.48 0.06
C LEU A 41 -2.53 17.79 -1.00
N GLY A 42 -3.73 18.11 -0.56
CA GLY A 42 -4.85 18.50 -1.42
C GLY A 42 -6.20 18.39 -0.73
N SER A 43 -7.21 19.03 -1.28
CA SER A 43 -8.59 19.00 -0.79
C SER A 43 -9.18 17.58 -0.83
N SER A 44 -10.28 17.36 -0.13
CA SER A 44 -11.04 16.11 -0.25
C SER A 44 -11.51 15.94 -1.70
N GLY A 45 -11.40 14.71 -2.23
CA GLY A 45 -11.81 14.39 -3.61
C GLY A 45 -10.80 14.74 -4.71
N CYS A 46 -9.63 15.33 -4.40
CA CYS A 46 -8.65 15.71 -5.43
C CYS A 46 -7.78 14.54 -5.95
N GLY A 47 -8.19 13.29 -5.76
CA GLY A 47 -7.50 12.12 -6.35
C GLY A 47 -6.38 11.50 -5.52
N LYS A 48 -6.09 11.94 -4.27
CA LYS A 48 -5.01 11.38 -3.44
C LYS A 48 -5.11 9.87 -3.25
N THR A 49 -6.28 9.40 -2.86
CA THR A 49 -6.53 7.95 -2.66
C THR A 49 -6.45 7.19 -3.98
N THR A 50 -6.94 7.79 -5.08
CA THR A 50 -6.81 7.22 -6.42
C THR A 50 -5.35 7.03 -6.79
N LEU A 51 -4.53 8.07 -6.60
CA LEU A 51 -3.09 8.00 -6.86
C LEU A 51 -2.40 6.90 -6.04
N LEU A 52 -2.66 6.83 -4.73
CA LEU A 52 -2.10 5.78 -3.87
C LEU A 52 -2.53 4.38 -4.31
N ASN A 53 -3.78 4.21 -4.73
CA ASN A 53 -4.29 2.94 -5.23
C ASN A 53 -3.66 2.55 -6.59
N LEU A 54 -3.35 3.51 -7.45
CA LEU A 54 -2.62 3.28 -8.70
C LEU A 54 -1.17 2.85 -8.43
N ILE A 55 -0.48 3.53 -7.52
CA ILE A 55 0.89 3.18 -7.12
C ILE A 55 0.92 1.80 -6.47
N SER A 56 -0.05 1.47 -5.63
CA SER A 56 -0.11 0.19 -4.94
C SER A 56 -0.58 -0.98 -5.82
N GLY A 57 -1.18 -0.71 -6.98
CA GLY A 57 -1.74 -1.73 -7.87
C GLY A 57 -3.12 -2.22 -7.47
N LEU A 58 -3.80 -1.53 -6.57
CA LEU A 58 -5.22 -1.75 -6.27
C LEU A 58 -6.13 -1.24 -7.39
N LEU A 59 -5.63 -0.27 -8.17
CA LEU A 59 -6.25 0.21 -9.40
C LEU A 59 -5.26 0.12 -10.55
N ARG A 60 -5.76 -0.11 -11.77
CA ARG A 60 -5.01 0.05 -13.01
C ARG A 60 -5.27 1.44 -13.56
N PRO A 61 -4.26 2.16 -14.03
CA PRO A 61 -4.44 3.46 -14.64
C PRO A 61 -5.22 3.36 -15.96
N SER A 62 -5.98 4.38 -16.29
CA SER A 62 -6.62 4.49 -17.61
C SER A 62 -5.60 4.79 -18.71
N GLN A 63 -4.51 5.48 -18.35
CA GLN A 63 -3.37 5.74 -19.23
C GLN A 63 -2.11 6.01 -18.41
N GLY A 64 -0.95 5.93 -19.08
CA GLY A 64 0.35 6.17 -18.47
C GLY A 64 0.93 4.96 -17.79
N ARG A 65 2.00 5.17 -17.02
CA ARG A 65 2.78 4.09 -16.39
C ARG A 65 3.21 4.44 -14.98
N VAL A 66 3.41 3.37 -14.18
CA VAL A 66 4.04 3.42 -12.85
C VAL A 66 5.29 2.56 -12.88
N LEU A 67 6.44 3.15 -12.55
CA LEU A 67 7.71 2.44 -12.48
C LEU A 67 8.25 2.45 -11.05
N PHE A 68 8.87 1.34 -10.63
CA PHE A 68 9.66 1.21 -9.41
C PHE A 68 11.12 0.96 -9.79
N GLY A 69 11.96 2.01 -9.66
CA GLY A 69 13.25 2.04 -10.32
C GLY A 69 13.08 1.95 -11.84
N ASP A 70 13.77 1.00 -12.47
CA ASP A 70 13.67 0.76 -13.90
C ASP A 70 12.55 -0.23 -14.28
N LYS A 71 11.85 -0.79 -13.28
CA LYS A 71 10.82 -1.81 -13.51
C LYS A 71 9.46 -1.17 -13.70
N ASP A 72 8.85 -1.39 -14.87
CA ASP A 72 7.44 -1.07 -15.10
C ASP A 72 6.56 -2.04 -14.28
N VAL A 73 5.74 -1.48 -13.40
CA VAL A 73 4.82 -2.23 -12.53
C VAL A 73 3.36 -1.93 -12.81
N THR A 74 3.08 -1.22 -13.90
CA THR A 74 1.73 -0.75 -14.25
C THR A 74 0.69 -1.85 -14.20
N ASP A 75 1.00 -3.01 -14.80
CA ASP A 75 0.12 -4.18 -14.82
C ASP A 75 0.43 -5.22 -13.75
N ALA A 76 1.44 -4.98 -12.91
CA ALA A 76 1.80 -5.89 -11.84
C ALA A 76 0.76 -5.87 -10.72
N GLU A 77 0.42 -7.03 -10.21
CA GLU A 77 -0.45 -7.15 -9.03
C GLU A 77 0.21 -6.56 -7.78
N THR A 78 -0.59 -6.11 -6.81
CA THR A 78 -0.13 -5.51 -5.55
C THR A 78 0.91 -6.38 -4.83
N ALA A 79 0.69 -7.70 -4.79
CA ALA A 79 1.61 -8.64 -4.15
C ALA A 79 3.02 -8.63 -4.78
N ALA A 80 3.11 -8.41 -6.10
CA ALA A 80 4.37 -8.39 -6.84
C ALA A 80 5.12 -7.05 -6.72
N ARG A 81 4.46 -5.98 -6.24
CA ARG A 81 5.06 -4.64 -6.10
C ARG A 81 5.91 -4.48 -4.85
N ASN A 82 5.85 -5.42 -3.91
CA ASN A 82 6.60 -5.38 -2.63
C ASN A 82 6.44 -4.06 -1.87
N ILE A 83 5.22 -3.59 -1.77
CA ILE A 83 4.83 -2.38 -1.03
C ILE A 83 4.10 -2.73 0.26
N ALA A 84 3.95 -1.74 1.14
CA ALA A 84 3.03 -1.78 2.27
C ALA A 84 2.14 -0.53 2.21
N GLN A 85 0.84 -0.73 2.40
CA GLN A 85 -0.14 0.36 2.44
C GLN A 85 -0.88 0.34 3.77
N VAL A 86 -0.95 1.51 4.40
CA VAL A 86 -1.77 1.73 5.60
C VAL A 86 -3.04 2.45 5.16
N PHE A 87 -4.19 1.86 5.44
CA PHE A 87 -5.48 2.44 5.11
C PHE A 87 -5.97 3.39 6.20
N GLN A 88 -6.86 4.30 5.85
CA GLN A 88 -7.48 5.23 6.80
C GLN A 88 -8.29 4.49 7.89
N PHE A 89 -8.89 3.36 7.54
CA PHE A 89 -9.57 2.48 8.49
C PHE A 89 -8.68 1.29 8.81
N PRO A 90 -8.62 0.85 10.08
CA PRO A 90 -7.83 -0.32 10.45
C PRO A 90 -8.26 -1.55 9.66
N VAL A 91 -7.29 -2.25 9.07
CA VAL A 91 -7.51 -3.52 8.38
C VAL A 91 -6.77 -4.60 9.16
N VAL A 92 -7.50 -5.27 10.05
CA VAL A 92 -7.00 -6.40 10.84
C VAL A 92 -7.94 -7.59 10.72
N TYR A 93 -7.40 -8.79 10.88
CA TYR A 93 -8.20 -10.01 10.93
C TYR A 93 -8.66 -10.23 12.38
N ASP A 94 -9.89 -9.85 12.69
CA ASP A 94 -10.48 -9.88 14.03
C ASP A 94 -10.50 -11.28 14.68
N THR A 95 -10.54 -12.32 13.85
CA THR A 95 -10.55 -13.72 14.30
C THR A 95 -9.16 -14.23 14.66
N MET A 96 -8.11 -13.55 14.20
CA MET A 96 -6.71 -13.89 14.45
C MET A 96 -6.20 -13.19 15.71
N THR A 97 -5.14 -13.77 16.31
CA THR A 97 -4.39 -13.10 17.37
C THR A 97 -3.55 -11.95 16.81
N VAL A 98 -3.04 -11.06 17.67
CA VAL A 98 -2.07 -10.04 17.27
C VAL A 98 -0.84 -10.69 16.63
N ARG A 99 -0.34 -11.77 17.22
CA ARG A 99 0.77 -12.58 16.68
C ARG A 99 0.48 -13.05 15.25
N ASP A 100 -0.71 -13.59 15.01
CA ASP A 100 -1.07 -14.10 13.69
C ASP A 100 -1.27 -12.99 12.65
N ASN A 101 -1.83 -11.85 13.04
CA ASN A 101 -1.93 -10.68 12.19
C ASN A 101 -0.54 -10.18 11.77
N LEU A 102 0.41 -10.09 12.70
CA LEU A 102 1.79 -9.68 12.41
C LEU A 102 2.54 -10.73 11.56
N ALA A 103 2.26 -12.02 11.78
CA ALA A 103 2.89 -13.10 11.03
C ALA A 103 2.32 -13.29 9.62
N PHE A 104 1.07 -12.92 9.39
CA PHE A 104 0.33 -13.20 8.16
C PHE A 104 1.07 -12.77 6.88
N PRO A 105 1.57 -11.51 6.74
CA PRO A 105 2.27 -11.10 5.54
C PRO A 105 3.59 -11.85 5.31
N LEU A 106 4.25 -12.30 6.37
CA LEU A 106 5.48 -13.08 6.28
C LEU A 106 5.20 -14.53 5.84
N ARG A 107 4.11 -15.12 6.35
CA ARG A 107 3.63 -16.44 5.90
C ARG A 107 3.28 -16.44 4.42
N ASN A 108 2.58 -15.42 3.95
CA ASN A 108 2.22 -15.28 2.54
C ASN A 108 3.43 -15.12 1.62
N ARG A 109 4.57 -14.64 2.14
CA ARG A 109 5.84 -14.56 1.42
C ARG A 109 6.69 -15.84 1.53
N GLY A 110 6.17 -16.89 2.17
CA GLY A 110 6.86 -18.16 2.33
C GLY A 110 8.10 -18.12 3.24
N MET A 111 8.15 -17.15 4.18
CA MET A 111 9.26 -17.06 5.13
C MET A 111 9.23 -18.25 6.09
N ASP A 112 10.41 -18.70 6.53
CA ASP A 112 10.50 -19.80 7.49
C ASP A 112 9.96 -19.43 8.89
N SER A 113 9.56 -20.44 9.65
CA SER A 113 8.89 -20.26 10.94
C SER A 113 9.78 -19.61 12.01
N ALA A 114 11.09 -19.87 11.99
CA ALA A 114 12.03 -19.30 12.94
C ALA A 114 12.21 -17.80 12.67
N TYR A 115 12.36 -17.42 11.41
CA TYR A 115 12.41 -16.02 10.99
C TYR A 115 11.13 -15.28 11.37
N ILE A 116 9.95 -15.86 11.07
CA ILE A 116 8.64 -15.26 11.41
C ILE A 116 8.55 -15.01 12.90
N LYS A 117 8.89 -16.01 13.74
CA LYS A 117 8.84 -15.87 15.20
C LYS A 117 9.74 -14.74 15.70
N ALA A 118 10.99 -14.70 15.24
CA ALA A 118 11.94 -13.65 15.61
C ALA A 118 11.46 -12.27 15.19
N ARG A 119 10.97 -12.14 13.95
CA ARG A 119 10.51 -10.85 13.40
C ARG A 119 9.25 -10.34 14.09
N VAL A 120 8.28 -11.21 14.38
CA VAL A 120 7.07 -10.86 15.14
C VAL A 120 7.43 -10.37 16.54
N SER A 121 8.33 -11.06 17.25
CA SER A 121 8.79 -10.61 18.57
C SER A 121 9.47 -9.25 18.52
N GLN A 122 10.34 -9.03 17.54
CA GLN A 122 11.02 -7.74 17.34
C GLN A 122 10.02 -6.59 17.08
N ILE A 123 9.05 -6.80 16.20
CA ILE A 123 8.04 -5.77 15.88
C ILE A 123 7.15 -5.52 17.10
N ALA A 124 6.72 -6.57 17.81
CA ALA A 124 5.92 -6.42 19.02
C ALA A 124 6.63 -5.57 20.08
N ALA A 125 7.93 -5.80 20.29
CA ALA A 125 8.75 -4.99 21.19
C ALA A 125 8.83 -3.52 20.73
N MET A 126 9.02 -3.28 19.42
CA MET A 126 9.10 -1.91 18.87
C MET A 126 7.81 -1.10 19.12
N ILE A 127 6.66 -1.76 19.09
CA ILE A 127 5.35 -1.09 19.24
C ILE A 127 4.73 -1.30 20.63
N GLY A 128 5.45 -1.93 21.58
CA GLY A 128 4.99 -2.15 22.96
C GLY A 128 3.81 -3.12 23.09
N MET A 129 3.70 -4.10 22.20
CA MET A 129 2.57 -5.05 22.16
C MET A 129 2.94 -6.48 22.58
N GLU A 130 4.08 -6.72 23.22
CA GLU A 130 4.53 -8.06 23.60
C GLU A 130 3.50 -8.79 24.47
N ALA A 131 2.93 -8.11 25.47
CA ALA A 131 1.94 -8.67 26.37
C ALA A 131 0.59 -8.98 25.70
N MET A 132 0.38 -8.47 24.47
CA MET A 132 -0.88 -8.61 23.74
C MET A 132 -0.82 -9.63 22.61
N LEU A 133 0.36 -10.20 22.33
CA LEU A 133 0.59 -11.06 21.16
C LEU A 133 -0.42 -12.21 21.03
N ASP A 134 -0.82 -12.80 22.14
CA ASP A 134 -1.72 -13.96 22.13
C ASP A 134 -3.21 -13.59 22.29
N ARG A 135 -3.52 -12.29 22.37
CA ARG A 135 -4.89 -11.77 22.38
C ARG A 135 -5.43 -11.65 20.96
N LYS A 136 -6.74 -11.81 20.82
CA LYS A 136 -7.41 -11.51 19.53
C LYS A 136 -7.34 -10.01 19.25
N ALA A 137 -7.20 -9.64 17.99
CA ALA A 137 -7.14 -8.24 17.56
C ALA A 137 -8.46 -7.50 17.83
N ARG A 138 -9.59 -8.20 17.84
CA ARG A 138 -10.90 -7.64 18.16
C ARG A 138 -10.90 -6.98 19.56
N GLY A 139 -11.24 -5.68 19.58
CA GLY A 139 -11.32 -4.89 20.81
C GLY A 139 -9.99 -4.28 21.28
N LEU A 140 -8.92 -4.37 20.48
CA LEU A 140 -7.68 -3.62 20.70
C LEU A 140 -7.68 -2.27 19.97
N THR A 141 -8.57 -2.10 19.01
CA THR A 141 -8.81 -0.84 18.29
C THR A 141 -10.06 -0.20 18.88
N ALA A 142 -9.89 0.64 19.85
CA ALA A 142 -10.92 1.56 20.33
C ALA A 142 -10.38 2.98 20.21
#